data_28190739dbb322ef0a9b4ee8036b2843
#
_entry.id   28190739dbb322ef0a9b4ee8036b2843
#
_cell.length_a   1.000
_cell.length_b   1.000
_cell.length_c   1.000
_cell.angle_alpha   90.00
_cell.angle_beta   90.00
_cell.angle_gamma   90.00
#
_symmetry.space_group_name_H-M   'P 1'
#
loop_
_entity.id
_entity.type
_entity.pdbx_description
1 polymer ?
#
loop_
_entity_poly.entity_id
_entity_poly.type
_entity_poly.pdbx_seq_one_letter_code
_entity_poly.pdbx_strand_id
1 'polypeptide(L)'
;MSKIFNYYSKDIDKCWYNSSNIKYSECIDKDGELKTVKIVFANGTQYQYNKVNVQDYLLFRENTSQGKALNKFIKSKGYEYEKLENADIDKINEEFSFRTGNGIEIEKCDDNSIKIFNNEDKLLCEIKINETKYEDGIKKVLECIGYQVRKK
;
A
#
# COMPACT_ATOMS: atom_id res chain seq x y z
N MET A 1 -5.62 17.33 -2.44
CA MET A 1 -5.08 16.34 -1.51
C MET A 1 -3.97 15.54 -2.16
N SER A 2 -2.84 15.38 -1.47
CA SER A 2 -1.70 14.62 -1.98
C SER A 2 -1.88 13.11 -1.83
N LYS A 3 -2.52 12.66 -0.76
CA LYS A 3 -2.82 11.24 -0.53
C LYS A 3 -3.83 10.74 -1.57
N ILE A 4 -3.46 9.70 -2.33
CA ILE A 4 -4.34 9.11 -3.35
C ILE A 4 -4.92 7.77 -2.94
N PHE A 5 -4.22 7.01 -2.10
CA PHE A 5 -4.70 5.72 -1.63
C PHE A 5 -4.04 5.36 -0.32
N ASN A 6 -4.80 4.74 0.58
CA ASN A 6 -4.33 4.28 1.88
C ASN A 6 -4.86 2.87 2.14
N TYR A 7 -3.96 1.96 2.45
CA TYR A 7 -4.26 0.59 2.78
C TYR A 7 -3.89 0.28 4.22
N TYR A 8 -4.80 -0.35 4.93
CA TYR A 8 -4.59 -0.80 6.31
C TYR A 8 -4.67 -2.32 6.39
N SER A 9 -3.73 -2.90 7.12
CA SER A 9 -3.88 -4.22 7.69
C SER A 9 -3.59 -4.12 9.20
N LYS A 10 -3.67 -5.24 9.91
CA LYS A 10 -3.52 -5.27 11.37
C LYS A 10 -2.26 -4.54 11.88
N ASP A 11 -1.13 -4.69 11.18
CA ASP A 11 0.17 -4.23 11.67
C ASP A 11 0.86 -3.24 10.71
N ILE A 12 0.21 -2.87 9.62
CA ILE A 12 0.84 -2.02 8.61
C ILE A 12 -0.16 -1.04 8.00
N ASP A 13 0.30 0.18 7.81
CA ASP A 13 -0.38 1.25 7.10
C ASP A 13 0.49 1.61 5.89
N LYS A 14 -0.07 1.50 4.70
CA LYS A 14 0.59 1.87 3.44
C LYS A 14 -0.14 3.02 2.80
N CYS A 15 0.59 4.02 2.34
CA CYS A 15 -0.03 5.19 1.73
C CYS A 15 0.73 5.63 0.49
N TRP A 16 0.01 5.86 -0.58
CA TRP A 16 0.52 6.38 -1.86
C TRP A 16 0.11 7.83 -2.02
N TYR A 17 1.01 8.64 -2.56
CA TYR A 17 0.84 10.09 -2.67
C TYR A 17 1.00 10.57 -4.11
N ASN A 18 0.26 11.62 -4.45
CA ASN A 18 0.49 12.41 -5.64
C ASN A 18 1.24 13.68 -5.24
N SER A 19 2.52 13.50 -4.96
CA SER A 19 3.41 14.58 -4.51
C SER A 19 4.65 14.61 -5.41
N SER A 20 5.18 15.81 -5.62
CA SER A 20 6.44 15.95 -6.37
C SER A 20 7.65 15.37 -5.63
N ASN A 21 7.57 15.27 -4.32
CA ASN A 21 8.68 14.85 -3.47
C ASN A 21 8.53 13.45 -2.90
N ILE A 22 7.35 13.11 -2.39
CA ILE A 22 7.09 11.85 -1.67
C ILE A 22 6.17 10.97 -2.51
N LYS A 23 6.59 9.73 -2.74
CA LYS A 23 5.84 8.74 -3.51
C LYS A 23 4.97 7.86 -2.62
N TYR A 24 5.52 7.42 -1.49
CA TYR A 24 4.95 6.34 -0.72
C TYR A 24 5.44 6.36 0.71
N SER A 25 4.63 5.89 1.63
CA SER A 25 5.05 5.67 3.02
C SER A 25 4.46 4.38 3.58
N GLU A 26 5.17 3.79 4.54
CA GLU A 26 4.69 2.68 5.35
C GLU A 26 4.85 3.03 6.82
N CYS A 27 3.86 2.66 7.62
CA CYS A 27 3.95 2.72 9.07
C CYS A 27 3.70 1.31 9.62
N ILE A 28 4.69 0.78 10.31
CA ILE A 28 4.66 -0.59 10.82
C ILE A 28 4.56 -0.55 12.34
N ASP A 29 3.56 -1.26 12.86
CA ASP A 29 3.38 -1.43 14.30
C ASP A 29 4.22 -2.62 14.77
N LYS A 30 5.31 -2.33 15.50
CA LYS A 30 6.12 -3.37 16.10
C LYS A 30 5.84 -3.56 17.59
N ASP A 31 5.59 -2.47 18.32
CA ASP A 31 5.54 -2.51 19.79
C ASP A 31 4.59 -1.47 20.41
N GLY A 32 3.38 -1.32 19.89
CA GLY A 32 2.39 -0.43 20.49
C GLY A 32 2.37 0.99 19.89
N GLU A 33 2.48 2.04 20.72
CA GLU A 33 2.29 3.43 20.27
C GLU A 33 3.40 3.98 19.38
N LEU A 34 4.62 3.42 19.48
CA LEU A 34 5.75 3.87 18.69
C LEU A 34 5.91 3.02 17.45
N LYS A 35 6.02 3.66 16.30
CA LYS A 35 5.99 3.02 14.99
C LYS A 35 7.32 3.12 14.27
N THR A 36 7.56 2.19 13.36
CA THR A 36 8.60 2.30 12.35
C THR A 36 7.99 2.84 11.07
N VAL A 37 8.53 3.95 10.56
CA VAL A 37 7.99 4.66 9.39
C VAL A 37 9.02 4.65 8.28
N LYS A 38 8.63 4.14 7.11
CA LYS A 38 9.41 4.25 5.87
C LYS A 38 8.83 5.36 5.01
N ILE A 39 9.71 6.21 4.49
CA ILE A 39 9.34 7.26 3.55
C ILE A 39 10.13 7.04 2.27
N VAL A 40 9.41 6.92 1.15
CA VAL A 40 9.98 6.74 -0.18
C VAL A 40 9.77 8.01 -0.98
N PHE A 41 10.86 8.61 -1.42
CA PHE A 41 10.84 9.79 -2.26
C PHE A 41 10.55 9.41 -3.72
N ALA A 42 10.11 10.39 -4.49
CA ALA A 42 9.75 10.18 -5.90
C ALA A 42 10.91 9.64 -6.76
N ASN A 43 12.15 9.92 -6.37
CA ASN A 43 13.36 9.43 -7.05
C ASN A 43 13.82 8.03 -6.58
N GLY A 44 13.08 7.39 -5.68
CA GLY A 44 13.43 6.07 -5.14
C GLY A 44 14.22 6.08 -3.85
N THR A 45 14.78 7.21 -3.43
CA THR A 45 15.47 7.31 -2.14
C THR A 45 14.51 7.00 -1.02
N GLN A 46 14.91 6.16 -0.06
CA GLN A 46 14.06 5.85 1.07
C GLN A 46 14.81 5.93 2.40
N TYR A 47 14.07 6.38 3.40
CA TYR A 47 14.54 6.47 4.78
C TYR A 47 13.59 5.72 5.70
N GLN A 48 14.14 5.14 6.75
CA GLN A 48 13.38 4.53 7.83
C GLN A 48 13.58 5.32 9.11
N TYR A 49 12.48 5.78 9.69
CA TYR A 49 12.47 6.48 10.98
C TYR A 49 11.96 5.51 12.04
N ASN A 50 12.66 5.46 13.17
CA ASN A 50 12.35 4.53 14.25
C ASN A 50 11.67 5.25 15.42
N LYS A 51 10.85 4.52 16.15
CA LYS A 51 10.15 5.01 17.35
C LYS A 51 9.38 6.31 17.10
N VAL A 52 8.68 6.35 15.96
CA VAL A 52 7.87 7.52 15.59
C VAL A 52 6.53 7.47 16.33
N ASN A 53 6.15 8.62 16.91
CA ASN A 53 4.83 8.77 17.51
C ASN A 53 3.76 8.67 16.41
N VAL A 54 2.71 7.88 16.65
CA VAL A 54 1.65 7.67 15.66
C VAL A 54 0.98 8.98 15.25
N GLN A 55 0.81 9.93 16.16
CA GLN A 55 0.21 11.22 15.86
C GLN A 55 1.04 12.02 14.84
N ASP A 56 2.36 12.01 14.99
CA ASP A 56 3.25 12.67 14.04
C ASP A 56 3.15 12.05 12.65
N TYR A 57 3.08 10.71 12.56
CA TYR A 57 2.88 10.04 11.28
C TYR A 57 1.53 10.39 10.66
N LEU A 58 0.46 10.39 11.43
CA LEU A 58 -0.88 10.73 10.92
C LEU A 58 -0.95 12.18 10.43
N LEU A 59 -0.33 13.11 11.14
CA LEU A 59 -0.23 14.50 10.71
C LEU A 59 0.55 14.65 9.41
N PHE A 60 1.62 13.87 9.25
CA PHE A 60 2.36 13.79 7.98
C PHE A 60 1.48 13.21 6.86
N ARG A 61 0.86 12.05 7.09
CA ARG A 61 0.09 11.34 6.08
C ARG A 61 -1.11 12.16 5.56
N GLU A 62 -1.83 12.80 6.46
CA GLU A 62 -3.07 13.53 6.13
C GLU A 62 -2.84 14.96 5.63
N ASN A 63 -1.61 15.43 5.62
CA ASN A 63 -1.30 16.78 5.15
C ASN A 63 -1.47 16.91 3.64
N THR A 64 -1.75 18.12 3.17
CA THR A 64 -1.87 18.42 1.74
C THR A 64 -0.54 18.53 1.03
N SER A 65 0.54 18.73 1.77
CA SER A 65 1.92 18.79 1.25
C SER A 65 2.83 17.87 2.06
N GLN A 66 3.16 16.72 1.51
CA GLN A 66 4.00 15.74 2.20
C GLN A 66 5.43 16.22 2.41
N GLY A 67 5.99 17.00 1.48
CA GLY A 67 7.33 17.56 1.66
C GLY A 67 7.43 18.48 2.86
N LYS A 68 6.50 19.39 3.01
CA LYS A 68 6.42 20.30 4.17
C LYS A 68 6.10 19.53 5.46
N ALA A 69 5.17 18.59 5.38
CA ALA A 69 4.76 17.78 6.52
C ALA A 69 5.90 16.88 7.02
N LEU A 70 6.71 16.32 6.13
CA LEU A 70 7.88 15.53 6.50
C LEU A 70 8.85 16.36 7.35
N ASN A 71 9.13 17.58 6.93
CA ASN A 71 10.01 18.47 7.68
C ASN A 71 9.41 18.84 9.04
N LYS A 72 8.14 19.20 9.07
CA LYS A 72 7.46 19.69 10.28
C LYS A 72 7.19 18.60 11.32
N PHE A 73 6.74 17.43 10.90
CA PHE A 73 6.22 16.41 11.81
C PHE A 73 7.18 15.22 12.02
N ILE A 74 8.17 15.04 11.15
CA ILE A 74 9.09 13.91 11.21
C ILE A 74 10.52 14.41 11.42
N LYS A 75 11.07 15.15 10.47
CA LYS A 75 12.49 15.57 10.55
C LYS A 75 12.78 16.51 11.72
N SER A 76 11.89 17.45 12.01
CA SER A 76 12.09 18.42 13.11
C SER A 76 11.98 17.79 14.50
N LYS A 77 11.44 16.58 14.59
CA LYS A 77 11.25 15.89 15.88
C LYS A 77 12.48 15.13 16.37
N GLY A 78 13.51 15.01 15.54
CA GLY A 78 14.76 14.37 15.94
C GLY A 78 14.69 12.85 16.06
N TYR A 79 13.77 12.20 15.35
CA TYR A 79 13.70 10.74 15.31
C TYR A 79 14.97 10.14 14.74
N GLU A 80 15.43 9.02 15.32
CA GLU A 80 16.49 8.23 14.73
C GLU A 80 16.06 7.71 13.35
N TYR A 81 16.96 7.81 12.39
CA TYR A 81 16.68 7.36 11.04
C TYR A 81 17.90 6.74 10.38
N GLU A 82 17.65 5.94 9.37
CA GLU A 82 18.69 5.39 8.51
C GLU A 82 18.25 5.47 7.04
N LYS A 83 19.20 5.70 6.17
CA LYS A 83 18.98 5.64 4.72
C LYS A 83 19.07 4.18 4.29
N LEU A 84 18.00 3.68 3.69
CA LEU A 84 17.97 2.34 3.12
C LEU A 84 18.46 2.35 1.67
N GLU A 85 18.62 1.15 1.09
CA GLU A 85 18.82 1.05 -0.36
C GLU A 85 17.63 1.65 -1.10
N ASN A 86 17.85 2.12 -2.32
CA ASN A 86 16.79 2.71 -3.11
C ASN A 86 15.61 1.74 -3.26
N ALA A 87 14.40 2.25 -3.09
CA ALA A 87 13.19 1.47 -3.27
C ALA A 87 12.96 1.15 -4.75
N ASP A 88 12.32 0.01 -4.99
CA ASP A 88 11.86 -0.36 -6.32
C ASP A 88 10.52 0.34 -6.58
N ILE A 89 10.57 1.45 -7.32
CA ILE A 89 9.39 2.26 -7.65
C ILE A 89 8.38 1.45 -8.48
N ASP A 90 8.86 0.58 -9.35
CA ASP A 90 7.97 -0.26 -10.17
C ASP A 90 7.14 -1.20 -9.32
N LYS A 91 7.72 -1.81 -8.28
CA LYS A 91 6.98 -2.63 -7.34
C LYS A 91 5.95 -1.84 -6.54
N ILE A 92 6.29 -0.63 -6.12
CA ILE A 92 5.38 0.27 -5.42
C ILE A 92 4.17 0.60 -6.30
N ASN A 93 4.41 0.90 -7.57
CA ASN A 93 3.35 1.17 -8.55
C ASN A 93 2.52 -0.07 -8.88
N GLU A 94 3.14 -1.24 -8.99
CA GLU A 94 2.43 -2.52 -9.21
C GLU A 94 1.47 -2.83 -8.05
N GLU A 95 1.93 -2.64 -6.82
CA GLU A 95 1.06 -2.85 -5.65
C GLU A 95 -0.10 -1.87 -5.63
N PHE A 96 0.13 -0.61 -5.97
CA PHE A 96 -0.92 0.38 -6.10
C PHE A 96 -1.97 -0.03 -7.13
N SER A 97 -1.53 -0.44 -8.32
CA SER A 97 -2.42 -0.91 -9.39
C SER A 97 -3.21 -2.15 -8.98
N PHE A 98 -2.55 -3.09 -8.33
CA PHE A 98 -3.20 -4.30 -7.82
C PHE A 98 -4.28 -3.98 -6.78
N ARG A 99 -3.95 -3.15 -5.78
CA ARG A 99 -4.88 -2.83 -4.69
C ARG A 99 -6.03 -1.91 -5.09
N THR A 100 -5.81 -1.05 -6.06
CA THR A 100 -6.86 -0.17 -6.59
C THR A 100 -7.65 -0.81 -7.74
N GLY A 101 -7.22 -1.99 -8.20
CA GLY A 101 -7.87 -2.72 -9.29
C GLY A 101 -7.65 -2.11 -10.66
N ASN A 102 -6.73 -1.19 -10.76
CA ASN A 102 -6.44 -0.54 -12.04
C ASN A 102 -5.65 -1.50 -12.94
N GLY A 103 -6.29 -1.95 -14.03
CA GLY A 103 -5.67 -2.88 -14.97
C GLY A 103 -5.60 -4.32 -14.49
N ILE A 104 -6.49 -4.75 -13.58
CA ILE A 104 -6.58 -6.14 -13.15
C ILE A 104 -7.59 -6.88 -14.03
N GLU A 105 -7.16 -8.03 -14.54
CA GLU A 105 -8.03 -8.98 -15.23
C GLU A 105 -8.19 -10.25 -14.40
N ILE A 106 -9.42 -10.75 -14.33
CA ILE A 106 -9.75 -11.98 -13.62
C ILE A 106 -10.19 -13.01 -14.62
N GLU A 107 -9.51 -14.14 -14.65
CA GLU A 107 -9.81 -15.26 -15.53
C GLU A 107 -10.33 -16.44 -14.74
N LYS A 108 -11.47 -16.98 -15.17
CA LYS A 108 -12.05 -18.20 -14.65
C LYS A 108 -11.48 -19.39 -15.41
N CYS A 109 -10.91 -20.35 -14.68
CA CYS A 109 -10.36 -21.56 -15.24
C CYS A 109 -11.28 -22.78 -15.00
N ASP A 110 -11.20 -23.79 -15.89
CA ASP A 110 -12.06 -24.98 -15.84
C ASP A 110 -11.81 -25.88 -14.61
N ASP A 111 -10.69 -25.72 -13.94
CA ASP A 111 -10.30 -26.47 -12.74
C ASP A 111 -10.77 -25.85 -11.42
N ASN A 112 -11.78 -24.97 -11.46
CA ASN A 112 -12.23 -24.20 -10.31
C ASN A 112 -11.15 -23.29 -9.71
N SER A 113 -10.25 -22.80 -10.55
CA SER A 113 -9.30 -21.78 -10.15
C SER A 113 -9.65 -20.42 -10.74
N ILE A 114 -9.17 -19.37 -10.06
CA ILE A 114 -9.21 -17.99 -10.53
C ILE A 114 -7.79 -17.51 -10.67
N LYS A 115 -7.46 -16.96 -11.83
CA LYS A 115 -6.19 -16.30 -12.08
C LYS A 115 -6.41 -14.82 -12.17
N ILE A 116 -5.54 -14.05 -11.51
CA ILE A 116 -5.56 -12.59 -11.53
C ILE A 116 -4.30 -12.09 -12.21
N PHE A 117 -4.46 -11.30 -13.26
CA PHE A 117 -3.39 -10.72 -14.04
C PHE A 117 -3.37 -9.21 -13.92
N ASN A 118 -2.19 -8.60 -14.06
CA ASN A 118 -2.10 -7.16 -14.23
C ASN A 118 -2.32 -6.77 -15.70
N ASN A 119 -2.25 -5.47 -16.00
CA ASN A 119 -2.44 -4.95 -17.36
C ASN A 119 -1.32 -5.32 -18.36
N GLU A 120 -0.25 -5.95 -17.88
CA GLU A 120 0.86 -6.45 -18.71
C GLU A 120 0.80 -7.97 -18.88
N ASP A 121 -0.36 -8.58 -18.63
CA ASP A 121 -0.61 -10.02 -18.67
C ASP A 121 0.26 -10.86 -17.72
N LYS A 122 0.81 -10.22 -16.69
CA LYS A 122 1.59 -10.91 -15.66
C LYS A 122 0.64 -11.54 -14.63
N LEU A 123 0.81 -12.82 -14.37
CA LEU A 123 0.06 -13.53 -13.32
C LEU A 123 0.44 -12.99 -11.93
N LEU A 124 -0.53 -12.41 -11.23
CA LEU A 124 -0.34 -11.87 -9.89
C LEU A 124 -0.65 -12.90 -8.81
N CYS A 125 -1.72 -13.66 -8.97
CA CYS A 125 -2.05 -14.76 -8.08
C CYS A 125 -2.97 -15.78 -8.76
N GLU A 126 -2.96 -17.00 -8.23
CA GLU A 126 -3.87 -18.07 -8.61
C GLU A 126 -4.51 -18.62 -7.34
N ILE A 127 -5.84 -18.73 -7.35
CA ILE A 127 -6.60 -19.20 -6.20
C ILE A 127 -7.47 -20.35 -6.62
N LYS A 128 -7.32 -21.50 -5.95
CA LYS A 128 -8.21 -22.64 -6.11
C LYS A 128 -9.41 -22.47 -5.20
N ILE A 129 -10.60 -22.59 -5.78
CA ILE A 129 -11.85 -22.41 -5.04
C ILE A 129 -12.49 -23.77 -4.81
N ASN A 130 -12.49 -24.21 -3.56
CA ASN A 130 -13.16 -25.44 -3.13
C ASN A 130 -14.62 -25.18 -2.72
N GLU A 131 -15.23 -24.14 -3.29
CA GLU A 131 -16.60 -23.76 -2.94
C GLU A 131 -17.57 -24.15 -4.05
N THR A 132 -18.77 -24.54 -3.63
CA THR A 132 -19.84 -24.94 -4.55
C THR A 132 -20.40 -23.75 -5.34
N LYS A 133 -20.17 -22.53 -4.87
CA LYS A 133 -20.57 -21.31 -5.55
C LYS A 133 -19.34 -20.50 -5.94
N TYR A 134 -19.07 -20.45 -7.21
CA TYR A 134 -17.95 -19.74 -7.81
C TYR A 134 -17.97 -18.25 -7.50
N GLU A 135 -19.16 -17.65 -7.50
CA GLU A 135 -19.36 -16.24 -7.21
C GLU A 135 -18.88 -15.85 -5.80
N ASP A 136 -19.08 -16.72 -4.81
CA ASP A 136 -18.63 -16.48 -3.43
C ASP A 136 -17.10 -16.50 -3.34
N GLY A 137 -16.45 -17.36 -4.13
CA GLY A 137 -14.99 -17.39 -4.22
C GLY A 137 -14.42 -16.11 -4.83
N ILE A 138 -14.99 -15.63 -5.93
CA ILE A 138 -14.60 -14.36 -6.56
C ILE A 138 -14.77 -13.20 -5.57
N LYS A 139 -15.89 -13.17 -4.87
CA LYS A 139 -16.16 -12.14 -3.88
C LYS A 139 -15.10 -12.10 -2.79
N LYS A 140 -14.71 -13.26 -2.24
CA LYS A 140 -13.65 -13.34 -1.22
C LYS A 140 -12.31 -12.83 -1.75
N VAL A 141 -11.94 -13.19 -2.97
CA VAL A 141 -10.71 -12.71 -3.60
C VAL A 141 -10.72 -11.19 -3.74
N LEU A 142 -11.80 -10.64 -4.27
CA LEU A 142 -11.92 -9.21 -4.47
C LEU A 142 -11.91 -8.45 -3.14
N GLU A 143 -12.55 -8.97 -2.12
CA GLU A 143 -12.51 -8.37 -0.77
C GLU A 143 -11.09 -8.41 -0.18
N CYS A 144 -10.33 -9.48 -0.41
CA CYS A 144 -8.93 -9.57 0.03
C CYS A 144 -8.03 -8.52 -0.62
N ILE A 145 -8.29 -8.12 -1.84
CA ILE A 145 -7.52 -7.10 -2.54
C ILE A 145 -8.12 -5.70 -2.43
N GLY A 146 -9.11 -5.52 -1.57
CA GLY A 146 -9.66 -4.20 -1.22
C GLY A 146 -10.86 -3.75 -2.03
N TYR A 147 -11.48 -4.61 -2.82
CA TYR A 147 -12.71 -4.28 -3.54
C TYR A 147 -13.93 -4.49 -2.67
N GLN A 148 -14.92 -3.62 -2.86
CA GLN A 148 -16.27 -3.86 -2.37
C GLN A 148 -17.08 -4.54 -3.46
N VAL A 149 -17.55 -5.74 -3.18
CA VAL A 149 -18.39 -6.48 -4.12
C VAL A 149 -19.84 -6.23 -3.76
N ARG A 150 -20.57 -5.63 -4.72
CA ARG A 150 -22.02 -5.39 -4.58
C ARG A 150 -22.78 -6.49 -5.27
N LYS A 151 -23.77 -7.05 -4.59
CA LYS A 151 -24.76 -7.90 -5.23
C LYS A 151 -25.64 -7.04 -6.15
N LYS A 152 -25.79 -7.50 -7.36
CA LYS A 152 -26.80 -6.92 -8.24
C LYS A 152 -28.21 -7.31 -7.78
#